data_1541af5f8bd4b82eb9e530b07f328fa4
#
_entry.id   1541af5f8bd4b82eb9e530b07f328fa4
#
_cell.length_a   1.000
_cell.length_b   1.000
_cell.length_c   1.000
_cell.angle_alpha   90.00
_cell.angle_beta   90.00
_cell.angle_gamma   90.00
#
_symmetry.space_group_name_H-M   'P 1'
#
loop_
_entity.id
_entity.type
_entity.pdbx_description
1 polymer ?
#
loop_
_entity_poly.entity_id
_entity_poly.type
_entity_poly.pdbx_seq_one_letter_code
_entity_poly.pdbx_strand_id
1 'polypeptide(L)'
;MAVPTRQMPGEVALGYIPLAVARIQHRRTRPPVRQYWEDPLGWVRERLPDADPTPYQAEAMAALGRHHRASARGPHGLGKTALSAWVFLWFIDTRERAHADWKAISTAGSWSQLRNFFWPEVHKWARLVRPSLGWREGSELLQMSVKLRNGQAFAVASNRPELIEGAHADQLLYVYDEAKSILPATFDASEGAFSGAGTGGRDAFAWAGSTPGAPVGRFADIHHRRTGYEDWWARHVTVTEAIAAGRISTEWVEQRRRQWGEGSAIYQNRVLGEFAVEDAQSVIPIAWVEAAMERWRMLDGGYAPFVNVGVDVARFGEDRTVLALRHGDAISDLRVYVKAETTETTGHVSGILRANRGGHAVVDVVGLGAGVVDQLRERGLPAVAFNAAGRSEHRDRSGELLFANRRAAAWWNLREMLDPGFDPTVALPPDEELLGDLVTPLYRVASGGRITVEGKDDIRKRLGRSTDKGDAVVQAFALSEPEDYEGVIVWDEPVDIAPGF
;
A
#
# COMPACT_ATOMS: atom_id res chain seq x y z
N MET A 1 23.44 14.84 97.90
CA MET A 1 22.26 14.24 97.26
C MET A 1 22.62 13.80 95.84
N ALA A 2 22.84 12.49 95.68
CA ALA A 2 23.25 11.90 94.38
C ALA A 2 22.00 11.37 93.67
N VAL A 3 21.84 11.69 92.40
CA VAL A 3 20.80 11.16 91.58
C VAL A 3 21.41 9.98 90.75
N PRO A 4 20.80 8.80 90.71
CA PRO A 4 21.34 7.65 90.07
C PRO A 4 21.13 7.68 88.54
N THR A 5 22.18 7.38 87.80
CA THR A 5 22.23 7.07 86.38
C THR A 5 21.50 5.75 86.06
N ARG A 6 20.51 5.81 85.21
CA ARG A 6 19.76 4.67 84.66
C ARG A 6 20.52 4.12 83.45
N GLN A 7 21.06 2.90 83.54
CA GLN A 7 21.56 2.15 82.41
C GLN A 7 20.46 1.75 81.46
N MET A 8 20.64 1.99 80.20
CA MET A 8 19.86 1.43 79.10
C MET A 8 20.39 0.06 78.71
N PRO A 9 19.50 -0.88 78.41
CA PRO A 9 19.99 -2.20 77.91
C PRO A 9 20.27 -2.08 76.46
N GLY A 10 21.51 -2.32 76.05
CA GLY A 10 21.87 -2.56 74.66
C GLY A 10 21.56 -3.98 74.26
N GLU A 11 21.56 -4.20 72.96
CA GLU A 11 21.54 -5.47 72.28
C GLU A 11 20.17 -6.14 72.06
N VAL A 12 19.43 -5.66 71.04
CA VAL A 12 18.53 -6.52 70.28
C VAL A 12 18.60 -6.09 68.81
N ALA A 13 18.86 -7.06 67.93
CA ALA A 13 18.60 -7.08 66.47
C ALA A 13 19.64 -6.53 65.50
N LEU A 14 20.80 -7.18 65.44
CA LEU A 14 21.71 -7.14 64.28
C LEU A 14 21.76 -8.45 63.46
N GLY A 15 20.81 -9.39 63.69
CA GLY A 15 20.84 -10.71 63.03
C GLY A 15 20.04 -10.89 61.74
N TYR A 16 19.17 -9.94 61.34
CA TYR A 16 18.21 -10.19 60.24
C TYR A 16 18.41 -9.37 58.97
N ILE A 17 19.32 -8.39 58.97
CA ILE A 17 19.56 -7.55 57.77
C ILE A 17 20.48 -8.19 56.71
N PRO A 18 21.45 -9.06 57.02
CA PRO A 18 22.34 -9.60 55.97
C PRO A 18 21.68 -10.55 54.98
N LEU A 19 20.66 -11.32 55.38
CA LEU A 19 20.02 -12.30 54.50
C LEU A 19 19.06 -11.68 53.47
N ALA A 20 18.36 -10.60 53.83
CA ALA A 20 17.49 -9.89 52.88
C ALA A 20 18.27 -9.05 51.88
N VAL A 21 19.38 -8.40 52.33
CA VAL A 21 20.28 -7.65 51.44
C VAL A 21 21.05 -8.57 50.53
N ALA A 22 21.53 -9.73 51.02
CA ALA A 22 22.20 -10.75 50.19
C ALA A 22 21.23 -11.37 49.14
N ARG A 23 19.93 -11.58 49.48
CA ARG A 23 18.95 -12.06 48.50
C ARG A 23 18.60 -10.99 47.45
N ILE A 24 18.60 -9.72 47.78
CA ILE A 24 18.35 -8.61 46.84
C ILE A 24 19.61 -8.41 45.97
N GLN A 25 20.82 -8.54 46.51
CA GLN A 25 22.05 -8.43 45.71
C GLN A 25 22.26 -9.66 44.81
N HIS A 26 21.91 -10.88 45.22
CA HIS A 26 21.99 -12.06 44.37
C HIS A 26 20.98 -12.07 43.21
N ARG A 27 19.84 -11.34 43.31
CA ARG A 27 18.94 -11.14 42.18
C ARG A 27 19.44 -10.11 41.15
N ARG A 28 20.40 -9.23 41.51
CA ARG A 28 20.98 -8.21 40.63
C ARG A 28 22.22 -8.65 39.85
N THR A 29 22.76 -9.84 40.06
CA THR A 29 24.07 -10.25 39.52
C THR A 29 24.04 -11.35 38.45
N ARG A 30 22.86 -11.79 37.97
CA ARG A 30 22.81 -12.55 36.70
C ARG A 30 22.84 -11.57 35.57
N PRO A 31 23.88 -11.55 34.71
CA PRO A 31 23.88 -10.73 33.54
C PRO A 31 22.63 -11.09 32.69
N PRO A 32 21.95 -10.11 32.09
CA PRO A 32 20.81 -10.39 31.26
C PRO A 32 21.21 -11.35 30.15
N VAL A 33 20.34 -12.32 29.82
CA VAL A 33 20.59 -13.28 28.73
C VAL A 33 20.51 -12.50 27.44
N ARG A 34 21.65 -12.31 26.77
CA ARG A 34 21.77 -11.58 25.49
C ARG A 34 21.96 -12.53 24.30
N GLN A 35 21.39 -13.73 24.36
CA GLN A 35 21.41 -14.66 23.26
C GLN A 35 20.71 -14.03 22.04
N TYR A 36 21.32 -14.07 20.85
CA TYR A 36 20.86 -13.48 19.61
C TYR A 36 20.62 -11.95 19.63
N TRP A 37 21.28 -11.24 20.56
CA TRP A 37 21.08 -9.77 20.71
C TRP A 37 21.36 -8.99 19.42
N GLU A 38 22.40 -9.38 18.68
CA GLU A 38 22.82 -8.80 17.38
C GLU A 38 22.76 -9.85 16.25
N ASP A 39 22.03 -10.95 16.44
CA ASP A 39 21.92 -12.03 15.46
C ASP A 39 20.43 -12.38 15.16
N PRO A 40 19.73 -11.54 14.38
CA PRO A 40 18.37 -11.83 13.98
C PRO A 40 18.26 -13.10 13.15
N LEU A 41 19.25 -13.41 12.30
CA LEU A 41 19.24 -14.64 11.49
C LEU A 41 19.33 -15.90 12.35
N GLY A 42 20.23 -15.92 13.34
CA GLY A 42 20.36 -17.03 14.29
C GLY A 42 19.08 -17.22 15.09
N TRP A 43 18.46 -16.13 15.53
CA TRP A 43 17.17 -16.19 16.22
C TRP A 43 16.07 -16.79 15.33
N VAL A 44 15.95 -16.36 14.07
CA VAL A 44 14.95 -16.90 13.13
C VAL A 44 15.17 -18.40 12.92
N ARG A 45 16.40 -18.83 12.64
CA ARG A 45 16.73 -20.24 12.41
C ARG A 45 16.42 -21.14 13.59
N GLU A 46 16.63 -20.65 14.83
CA GLU A 46 16.34 -21.44 16.03
C GLU A 46 14.87 -21.35 16.44
N ARG A 47 14.29 -20.14 16.39
CA ARG A 47 12.99 -19.86 16.99
C ARG A 47 11.81 -20.02 16.03
N LEU A 48 12.07 -19.98 14.74
CA LEU A 48 11.08 -20.14 13.67
C LEU A 48 11.49 -21.27 12.72
N PRO A 49 11.47 -22.53 13.15
CA PRO A 49 11.94 -23.65 12.33
C PRO A 49 11.14 -23.82 11.02
N ASP A 50 9.90 -23.33 10.99
CA ASP A 50 9.05 -23.34 9.79
C ASP A 50 9.32 -22.15 8.84
N ALA A 51 10.19 -21.19 9.22
CA ALA A 51 10.64 -20.14 8.35
C ALA A 51 11.84 -20.63 7.54
N ASP A 52 11.75 -20.51 6.24
CA ASP A 52 12.85 -20.81 5.31
C ASP A 52 13.35 -19.50 4.69
N PRO A 53 14.26 -18.77 5.35
CA PRO A 53 14.77 -17.50 4.83
C PRO A 53 15.52 -17.72 3.53
N THR A 54 15.11 -17.01 2.47
CA THR A 54 15.87 -16.97 1.23
C THR A 54 17.27 -16.40 1.44
N PRO A 55 18.24 -16.62 0.52
CA PRO A 55 19.60 -16.11 0.67
C PRO A 55 19.65 -14.59 0.92
N TYR A 56 18.85 -13.80 0.20
CA TYR A 56 18.80 -12.35 0.39
C TYR A 56 18.12 -11.93 1.70
N GLN A 57 17.15 -12.69 2.23
CA GLN A 57 16.56 -12.43 3.54
C GLN A 57 17.56 -12.72 4.66
N ALA A 58 18.31 -13.82 4.54
CA ALA A 58 19.39 -14.17 5.47
C ALA A 58 20.50 -13.11 5.47
N GLU A 59 20.90 -12.64 4.29
CA GLU A 59 21.89 -11.55 4.13
C GLU A 59 21.40 -10.25 4.79
N ALA A 60 20.14 -9.85 4.56
CA ALA A 60 19.56 -8.65 5.14
C ALA A 60 19.48 -8.70 6.68
N MET A 61 19.08 -9.83 7.25
CA MET A 61 19.07 -10.03 8.71
C MET A 61 20.47 -9.97 9.31
N ALA A 62 21.44 -10.64 8.70
CA ALA A 62 22.82 -10.60 9.14
C ALA A 62 23.43 -9.18 9.02
N ALA A 63 23.03 -8.43 7.99
CA ALA A 63 23.45 -7.05 7.82
C ALA A 63 22.83 -6.13 8.89
N LEU A 64 21.55 -6.31 9.19
CA LEU A 64 20.86 -5.54 10.23
C LEU A 64 21.55 -5.72 11.60
N GLY A 65 21.91 -6.96 11.95
CA GLY A 65 22.65 -7.23 13.19
C GLY A 65 24.01 -6.54 13.27
N ARG A 66 24.70 -6.36 12.12
CA ARG A 66 26.04 -5.74 12.08
C ARG A 66 26.05 -4.23 11.94
N HIS A 67 25.10 -3.72 11.14
CA HIS A 67 25.09 -2.30 10.75
C HIS A 67 24.02 -1.49 11.49
N HIS A 68 23.10 -2.16 12.18
CA HIS A 68 21.95 -1.61 12.89
C HIS A 68 20.95 -0.86 11.97
N ARG A 69 21.38 -0.50 10.76
CA ARG A 69 20.55 0.14 9.72
C ARG A 69 20.65 -0.69 8.44
N ALA A 70 19.52 -1.27 8.02
CA ALA A 70 19.48 -2.09 6.82
C ALA A 70 18.23 -1.80 5.99
N SER A 71 18.41 -1.81 4.67
CA SER A 71 17.33 -1.57 3.71
C SER A 71 17.42 -2.56 2.55
N ALA A 72 16.26 -3.06 2.09
CA ALA A 72 16.20 -3.88 0.90
C ALA A 72 15.08 -3.43 -0.04
N ARG A 73 15.40 -3.31 -1.33
CA ARG A 73 14.45 -3.11 -2.40
C ARG A 73 14.42 -4.30 -3.36
N GLY A 74 13.32 -4.49 -4.04
CA GLY A 74 13.23 -5.53 -5.06
C GLY A 74 11.79 -5.75 -5.54
N PRO A 75 11.55 -6.76 -6.40
CA PRO A 75 10.24 -7.08 -6.96
C PRO A 75 9.14 -7.28 -5.92
N HIS A 76 7.90 -7.36 -6.41
CA HIS A 76 6.79 -7.91 -5.61
C HIS A 76 7.03 -9.40 -5.31
N GLY A 77 6.46 -9.90 -4.21
CA GLY A 77 6.49 -11.32 -3.89
C GLY A 77 7.74 -11.82 -3.17
N LEU A 78 8.73 -10.97 -2.84
CA LEU A 78 9.97 -11.36 -2.16
C LEU A 78 9.82 -11.80 -0.70
N GLY A 79 8.65 -11.65 -0.09
CA GLY A 79 8.46 -11.89 1.34
C GLY A 79 9.08 -10.80 2.23
N LYS A 80 9.09 -9.54 1.77
CA LYS A 80 9.60 -8.39 2.53
C LYS A 80 8.86 -8.20 3.85
N THR A 81 7.53 -8.27 3.83
CA THR A 81 6.69 -8.12 5.03
C THR A 81 6.93 -9.26 6.03
N ALA A 82 7.15 -10.50 5.56
CA ALA A 82 7.53 -11.61 6.44
C ALA A 82 8.88 -11.35 7.12
N LEU A 83 9.89 -10.88 6.36
CA LEU A 83 11.18 -10.47 6.90
C LEU A 83 11.04 -9.34 7.93
N SER A 84 10.21 -8.32 7.64
CA SER A 84 9.88 -7.23 8.56
C SER A 84 9.29 -7.76 9.87
N ALA A 85 8.37 -8.74 9.79
CA ALA A 85 7.77 -9.37 10.96
C ALA A 85 8.77 -10.21 11.76
N TRP A 86 9.68 -10.94 11.11
CA TRP A 86 10.73 -11.71 11.79
C TRP A 86 11.71 -10.81 12.55
N VAL A 87 12.15 -9.72 11.94
CA VAL A 87 13.00 -8.71 12.57
C VAL A 87 12.29 -8.08 13.77
N PHE A 88 11.00 -7.79 13.64
CA PHE A 88 10.19 -7.21 14.71
C PHE A 88 10.07 -8.15 15.90
N LEU A 89 9.76 -9.43 15.67
CA LEU A 89 9.64 -10.46 16.71
C LEU A 89 11.00 -10.78 17.36
N TRP A 90 12.08 -10.87 16.56
CA TRP A 90 13.44 -11.05 17.07
C TRP A 90 13.79 -9.97 18.08
N PHE A 91 13.55 -8.71 17.73
CA PHE A 91 13.89 -7.60 18.59
C PHE A 91 13.10 -7.65 19.90
N ILE A 92 11.79 -7.82 19.83
CA ILE A 92 10.92 -7.89 21.00
C ILE A 92 11.32 -9.05 21.94
N ASP A 93 11.44 -10.27 21.42
CA ASP A 93 11.75 -11.47 22.23
C ASP A 93 13.10 -11.36 22.93
N THR A 94 14.13 -10.90 22.21
CA THR A 94 15.50 -10.82 22.75
C THR A 94 15.61 -9.72 23.84
N ARG A 95 14.99 -8.57 23.64
CA ARG A 95 15.02 -7.44 24.58
C ARG A 95 14.17 -7.71 25.81
N GLU A 96 12.97 -8.30 25.63
CA GLU A 96 12.11 -8.68 26.75
C GLU A 96 12.79 -9.74 27.66
N ARG A 97 13.39 -10.78 27.08
CA ARG A 97 14.11 -11.81 27.82
C ARG A 97 15.32 -11.28 28.56
N ALA A 98 15.98 -10.29 28.02
CA ALA A 98 17.11 -9.62 28.65
C ALA A 98 16.69 -8.59 29.73
N HIS A 99 15.38 -8.38 29.93
CA HIS A 99 14.82 -7.38 30.83
C HIS A 99 15.31 -5.96 30.52
N ALA A 100 15.58 -5.67 29.25
CA ALA A 100 15.94 -4.34 28.79
C ALA A 100 14.70 -3.42 28.72
N ASP A 101 14.90 -2.11 28.83
CA ASP A 101 13.89 -1.12 28.43
C ASP A 101 13.89 -1.01 26.90
N TRP A 102 12.73 -1.29 26.24
CA TRP A 102 12.70 -1.36 24.79
C TRP A 102 11.39 -0.81 24.20
N LYS A 103 11.49 -0.28 22.99
CA LYS A 103 10.34 0.00 22.13
C LYS A 103 10.60 -0.45 20.69
N ALA A 104 9.58 -1.00 20.05
CA ALA A 104 9.61 -1.32 18.63
C ALA A 104 8.46 -0.62 17.91
N ILE A 105 8.78 0.16 16.90
CA ILE A 105 7.84 0.99 16.16
C ILE A 105 7.74 0.45 14.73
N SER A 106 6.51 0.13 14.29
CA SER A 106 6.23 -0.18 12.91
C SER A 106 5.53 1.01 12.24
N THR A 107 5.99 1.38 11.06
CA THR A 107 5.38 2.46 10.27
C THR A 107 5.26 2.08 8.79
N ALA A 108 4.26 2.61 8.13
CA ALA A 108 4.02 2.44 6.70
C ALA A 108 3.36 3.71 6.13
N GLY A 109 3.27 3.82 4.82
CA GLY A 109 2.62 4.94 4.14
C GLY A 109 1.16 5.16 4.55
N SER A 110 0.46 4.09 4.95
CA SER A 110 -0.93 4.17 5.40
C SER A 110 -1.21 3.29 6.62
N TRP A 111 -2.26 3.64 7.35
CA TRP A 111 -2.77 2.85 8.48
C TRP A 111 -3.31 1.49 8.04
N SER A 112 -3.93 1.42 6.85
CA SER A 112 -4.44 0.20 6.25
C SER A 112 -3.32 -0.80 5.95
N GLN A 113 -2.17 -0.33 5.46
CA GLN A 113 -0.99 -1.18 5.24
C GLN A 113 -0.54 -1.89 6.53
N LEU A 114 -0.46 -1.15 7.63
CA LEU A 114 -0.11 -1.72 8.93
C LEU A 114 -1.16 -2.72 9.42
N ARG A 115 -2.45 -2.34 9.35
CA ARG A 115 -3.57 -3.13 9.86
C ARG A 115 -3.82 -4.41 9.08
N ASN A 116 -3.75 -4.34 7.73
CA ASN A 116 -4.21 -5.42 6.88
C ASN A 116 -3.06 -6.34 6.39
N PHE A 117 -1.80 -5.88 6.48
CA PHE A 117 -0.67 -6.64 5.95
C PHE A 117 0.43 -6.89 7.00
N PHE A 118 1.01 -5.84 7.59
CA PHE A 118 2.13 -6.00 8.50
C PHE A 118 1.75 -6.72 9.81
N TRP A 119 0.75 -6.21 10.54
CA TRP A 119 0.38 -6.79 11.83
C TRP A 119 -0.24 -8.18 11.75
N PRO A 120 -1.06 -8.54 10.76
CA PRO A 120 -1.46 -9.92 10.53
C PRO A 120 -0.27 -10.87 10.32
N GLU A 121 0.78 -10.42 9.62
CA GLU A 121 2.00 -11.20 9.45
C GLU A 121 2.78 -11.35 10.77
N VAL A 122 2.87 -10.29 11.59
CA VAL A 122 3.43 -10.37 12.94
C VAL A 122 2.67 -11.39 13.80
N HIS A 123 1.32 -11.34 13.80
CA HIS A 123 0.50 -12.30 14.55
C HIS A 123 0.68 -13.75 14.06
N LYS A 124 0.74 -13.95 12.75
CA LYS A 124 0.99 -15.27 12.15
C LYS A 124 2.31 -15.86 12.66
N TRP A 125 3.39 -15.11 12.53
CA TRP A 125 4.72 -15.57 12.91
C TRP A 125 4.88 -15.69 14.43
N ALA A 126 4.27 -14.83 15.23
CA ALA A 126 4.30 -14.94 16.70
C ALA A 126 3.75 -16.28 17.21
N ARG A 127 2.73 -16.84 16.54
CA ARG A 127 2.18 -18.16 16.86
C ARG A 127 3.09 -19.32 16.47
N LEU A 128 3.99 -19.12 15.51
CA LEU A 128 4.90 -20.16 15.00
C LEU A 128 6.23 -20.22 15.74
N VAL A 129 6.55 -19.24 16.59
CA VAL A 129 7.79 -19.22 17.38
C VAL A 129 7.87 -20.44 18.32
N ARG A 130 9.03 -21.11 18.34
CA ARG A 130 9.29 -22.31 19.17
C ARG A 130 10.54 -22.12 20.05
N PRO A 131 10.48 -22.37 21.36
CA PRO A 131 9.25 -22.53 22.14
C PRO A 131 8.39 -21.26 22.09
N SER A 132 7.09 -21.40 22.35
CA SER A 132 6.15 -20.29 22.30
C SER A 132 6.64 -19.05 23.03
N LEU A 133 6.33 -17.87 22.53
CA LEU A 133 6.62 -16.60 23.19
C LEU A 133 5.87 -16.44 24.53
N GLY A 134 4.76 -17.19 24.68
CA GLY A 134 3.94 -17.15 25.89
C GLY A 134 3.14 -15.87 26.08
N TRP A 135 3.06 -15.05 25.05
CA TRP A 135 2.28 -13.79 25.09
C TRP A 135 0.79 -14.07 25.10
N ARG A 136 0.06 -13.34 25.94
CA ARG A 136 -1.40 -13.49 26.06
C ARG A 136 -2.10 -12.65 24.99
N GLU A 137 -2.80 -13.35 24.10
CA GLU A 137 -3.64 -12.69 23.09
C GLU A 137 -4.73 -11.86 23.77
N GLY A 138 -5.01 -10.67 23.22
CA GLY A 138 -6.01 -9.73 23.72
C GLY A 138 -5.58 -8.87 24.92
N SER A 139 -4.42 -9.16 25.55
CA SER A 139 -3.86 -8.35 26.64
C SER A 139 -2.41 -7.94 26.47
N GLU A 140 -1.59 -8.81 25.95
CA GLU A 140 -0.16 -8.56 25.67
C GLU A 140 0.08 -8.42 24.17
N LEU A 141 -0.49 -9.34 23.36
CA LEU A 141 -0.53 -9.23 21.90
C LEU A 141 -1.89 -8.69 21.48
N LEU A 142 -1.93 -7.42 21.10
CA LEU A 142 -3.13 -6.67 20.67
C LEU A 142 -3.12 -6.53 19.14
N GLN A 143 -4.20 -6.04 18.56
CA GLN A 143 -4.38 -5.96 17.11
C GLN A 143 -3.19 -5.28 16.38
N MET A 144 -2.67 -4.18 16.92
CA MET A 144 -1.54 -3.44 16.34
C MET A 144 -0.57 -2.94 17.42
N SER A 145 -0.43 -3.69 18.49
CA SER A 145 0.58 -3.44 19.52
C SER A 145 0.90 -4.69 20.33
N VAL A 146 2.10 -4.69 20.91
CA VAL A 146 2.53 -5.65 21.93
C VAL A 146 2.86 -4.88 23.18
N LYS A 147 2.33 -5.28 24.35
CA LYS A 147 2.62 -4.68 25.64
C LYS A 147 3.12 -5.75 26.58
N LEU A 148 4.40 -5.69 26.92
CA LEU A 148 5.06 -6.63 27.81
C LEU A 148 5.58 -5.90 29.05
N ARG A 149 6.26 -6.64 29.92
CA ARG A 149 6.71 -6.10 31.20
C ARG A 149 7.75 -5.00 31.07
N ASN A 150 8.70 -5.17 30.13
CA ASN A 150 9.87 -4.30 30.03
C ASN A 150 9.78 -3.33 28.84
N GLY A 151 8.75 -3.45 28.00
CA GLY A 151 8.62 -2.58 26.82
C GLY A 151 7.33 -2.76 26.07
N GLN A 152 7.24 -2.06 24.96
CA GLN A 152 6.08 -2.09 24.07
C GLN A 152 6.46 -1.96 22.60
N ALA A 153 5.66 -2.57 21.76
CA ALA A 153 5.68 -2.36 20.32
C ALA A 153 4.33 -1.82 19.84
N PHE A 154 4.33 -0.94 18.85
CA PHE A 154 3.11 -0.32 18.34
C PHE A 154 3.26 0.17 16.91
N ALA A 155 2.11 0.41 16.27
CA ALA A 155 2.00 0.97 14.94
C ALA A 155 1.89 2.50 14.99
N VAL A 156 2.52 3.18 14.03
CA VAL A 156 2.39 4.62 13.79
C VAL A 156 2.22 4.84 12.28
N ALA A 157 1.16 5.54 11.85
CA ALA A 157 1.04 5.95 10.46
C ALA A 157 2.04 7.05 10.11
N SER A 158 2.53 7.08 8.87
CA SER A 158 3.62 7.99 8.46
C SER A 158 3.24 9.47 8.45
N ASN A 159 1.97 9.81 8.60
CA ASN A 159 1.50 11.20 8.75
C ASN A 159 1.52 11.72 10.20
N ARG A 160 2.12 10.98 11.13
CA ARG A 160 2.24 11.32 12.56
C ARG A 160 3.69 11.21 13.06
N PRO A 161 4.65 11.96 12.49
CA PRO A 161 6.06 11.88 12.87
C PRO A 161 6.30 12.22 14.34
N GLU A 162 5.47 13.08 14.96
CA GLU A 162 5.54 13.44 16.38
C GLU A 162 5.41 12.25 17.34
N LEU A 163 4.69 11.21 16.95
CA LEU A 163 4.57 9.97 17.74
C LEU A 163 5.84 9.09 17.68
N ILE A 164 6.64 9.27 16.65
CA ILE A 164 7.92 8.58 16.47
C ILE A 164 9.00 9.28 17.29
N GLU A 165 9.09 10.62 17.24
CA GLU A 165 10.02 11.41 18.04
C GLU A 165 9.85 11.18 19.55
N GLY A 166 8.61 10.99 20.03
CA GLY A 166 8.31 10.71 21.44
C GLY A 166 8.66 9.29 21.92
N ALA A 167 9.21 8.44 21.06
CA ALA A 167 9.54 7.07 21.43
C ALA A 167 10.94 6.98 22.08
N HIS A 168 11.01 7.07 23.42
CA HIS A 168 12.25 6.93 24.16
C HIS A 168 12.33 5.57 24.87
N ALA A 169 13.44 4.87 24.71
CA ALA A 169 13.83 3.64 25.43
C ALA A 169 15.33 3.44 25.28
N ASP A 170 15.92 2.54 26.09
CA ASP A 170 17.34 2.18 25.94
C ASP A 170 17.59 1.38 24.66
N GLN A 171 16.59 0.61 24.21
CA GLN A 171 16.65 -0.21 23.01
C GLN A 171 15.50 0.14 22.10
N LEU A 172 15.80 0.53 20.85
CA LEU A 172 14.81 0.99 19.87
C LEU A 172 14.91 0.19 18.57
N LEU A 173 13.76 -0.12 17.98
CA LEU A 173 13.66 -0.63 16.62
C LEU A 173 12.60 0.16 15.84
N TYR A 174 12.99 0.58 14.64
CA TYR A 174 12.08 1.15 13.66
C TYR A 174 11.95 0.21 12.45
N VAL A 175 10.73 -0.18 12.11
CA VAL A 175 10.43 -0.99 10.92
C VAL A 175 9.59 -0.15 9.97
N TYR A 176 10.15 0.13 8.79
CA TYR A 176 9.52 0.86 7.70
C TYR A 176 9.02 -0.13 6.66
N ASP A 177 7.73 -0.51 6.74
CA ASP A 177 7.10 -1.40 5.76
C ASP A 177 6.56 -0.58 4.59
N GLU A 178 6.78 -1.05 3.36
CA GLU A 178 6.55 -0.27 2.13
C GLU A 178 7.17 1.15 2.18
N ALA A 179 8.45 1.19 2.50
CA ALA A 179 9.23 2.38 2.81
C ALA A 179 9.21 3.47 1.74
N LYS A 180 8.94 3.12 0.46
CA LYS A 180 8.79 4.08 -0.65
C LYS A 180 7.70 5.14 -0.42
N SER A 181 6.65 4.76 0.33
CA SER A 181 5.47 5.60 0.59
C SER A 181 5.52 6.36 1.91
N ILE A 182 6.60 6.19 2.67
CA ILE A 182 6.78 6.84 3.97
C ILE A 182 7.34 8.25 3.77
N LEU A 183 6.71 9.22 4.42
CA LEU A 183 7.11 10.63 4.32
C LEU A 183 8.54 10.85 4.86
N PRO A 184 9.34 11.74 4.25
CA PRO A 184 10.68 12.08 4.74
C PRO A 184 10.70 12.46 6.22
N ALA A 185 9.75 13.27 6.68
CA ALA A 185 9.65 13.71 8.08
C ALA A 185 9.54 12.52 9.06
N THR A 186 8.97 11.39 8.65
CA THR A 186 8.85 10.18 9.46
C THR A 186 10.20 9.47 9.64
N PHE A 187 11.02 9.43 8.59
CA PHE A 187 12.39 8.97 8.72
C PHE A 187 13.22 9.91 9.59
N ASP A 188 13.10 11.21 9.36
CA ASP A 188 13.84 12.24 10.10
C ASP A 188 13.49 12.22 11.60
N ALA A 189 12.23 11.95 11.96
CA ALA A 189 11.77 11.80 13.34
C ALA A 189 12.46 10.66 14.11
N SER A 190 12.88 9.59 13.42
CA SER A 190 13.59 8.49 14.06
C SER A 190 15.08 8.76 14.32
N GLU A 191 15.68 9.76 13.62
CA GLU A 191 17.11 10.04 13.73
C GLU A 191 17.52 10.45 15.15
N GLY A 192 16.62 11.08 15.91
CA GLY A 192 16.85 11.41 17.33
C GLY A 192 17.20 10.20 18.19
N ALA A 193 16.66 9.03 17.87
CA ALA A 193 16.95 7.76 18.57
C ALA A 193 18.38 7.29 18.37
N PHE A 194 18.96 7.56 17.20
CA PHE A 194 20.31 7.14 16.86
C PHE A 194 21.39 8.04 17.44
N SER A 195 21.04 9.25 17.88
CA SER A 195 22.01 10.20 18.49
C SER A 195 22.64 9.67 19.77
N GLY A 196 21.93 8.79 20.51
CA GLY A 196 22.42 8.16 21.74
C GLY A 196 22.85 6.71 21.58
N ALA A 197 22.74 6.12 20.40
CA ALA A 197 23.08 4.73 20.14
C ALA A 197 24.58 4.48 20.35
N GLY A 198 24.93 3.31 20.93
CA GLY A 198 26.31 2.96 21.28
C GLY A 198 26.82 3.59 22.58
N THR A 199 26.05 4.43 23.28
CA THR A 199 26.45 5.09 24.52
C THR A 199 25.58 4.60 25.69
N GLY A 200 26.21 4.29 26.83
CA GLY A 200 25.49 3.94 28.07
C GLY A 200 24.61 2.70 28.00
N GLY A 201 24.85 1.80 27.04
CA GLY A 201 24.03 0.60 26.82
C GLY A 201 22.78 0.84 25.96
N ARG A 202 22.62 2.03 25.37
CA ARG A 202 21.56 2.36 24.43
C ARG A 202 21.89 1.88 23.03
N ASP A 203 20.88 1.41 22.31
CA ASP A 203 21.02 0.98 20.94
C ASP A 203 19.75 1.21 20.12
N ALA A 204 19.93 1.42 18.80
CA ALA A 204 18.82 1.68 17.88
C ALA A 204 19.05 0.92 16.57
N PHE A 205 17.97 0.31 16.08
CA PHE A 205 17.94 -0.43 14.84
C PHE A 205 16.89 0.15 13.90
N ALA A 206 17.16 0.10 12.60
CA ALA A 206 16.21 0.47 11.55
C ALA A 206 16.22 -0.55 10.42
N TRP A 207 15.04 -1.01 10.06
CA TRP A 207 14.81 -1.88 8.90
C TRP A 207 13.84 -1.22 7.94
N ALA A 208 14.21 -1.07 6.65
CA ALA A 208 13.36 -0.51 5.61
C ALA A 208 13.23 -1.47 4.43
N GLY A 209 12.03 -1.98 4.18
CA GLY A 209 11.73 -2.87 3.07
C GLY A 209 10.66 -2.29 2.14
N SER A 210 10.90 -2.29 0.83
CA SER A 210 9.90 -1.85 -0.15
C SER A 210 10.15 -2.39 -1.56
N THR A 211 9.08 -2.45 -2.35
CA THR A 211 9.19 -2.34 -3.79
C THR A 211 9.52 -0.89 -4.13
N PRO A 212 10.47 -0.57 -5.01
CA PRO A 212 10.79 0.81 -5.32
C PRO A 212 9.64 1.50 -6.08
N GLY A 213 9.69 2.82 -6.10
CA GLY A 213 8.80 3.70 -6.86
C GLY A 213 9.61 4.70 -7.68
N ALA A 214 9.20 5.97 -7.69
CA ALA A 214 10.01 7.05 -8.22
C ALA A 214 11.32 7.20 -7.41
N PRO A 215 12.42 7.69 -8.01
CA PRO A 215 13.73 7.83 -7.36
C PRO A 215 13.79 9.08 -6.44
N VAL A 216 12.76 9.24 -5.60
CA VAL A 216 12.60 10.36 -4.68
C VAL A 216 12.26 9.89 -3.27
N GLY A 217 12.55 10.72 -2.28
CA GLY A 217 12.28 10.42 -0.86
C GLY A 217 13.39 9.61 -0.19
N ARG A 218 13.31 9.44 1.15
CA ARG A 218 14.38 8.86 1.97
C ARG A 218 14.74 7.43 1.58
N PHE A 219 13.78 6.62 1.20
CA PHE A 219 14.05 5.25 0.72
C PHE A 219 14.92 5.23 -0.54
N ALA A 220 14.67 6.13 -1.49
CA ALA A 220 15.50 6.28 -2.67
C ALA A 220 16.88 6.85 -2.32
N ASP A 221 16.95 7.83 -1.41
CA ASP A 221 18.22 8.44 -0.95
C ASP A 221 19.16 7.38 -0.34
N ILE A 222 18.62 6.47 0.51
CA ILE A 222 19.36 5.34 1.10
C ILE A 222 19.93 4.42 -0.01
N HIS A 223 19.13 4.03 -0.98
CA HIS A 223 19.55 3.11 -2.03
C HIS A 223 20.48 3.73 -3.07
N HIS A 224 20.40 5.04 -3.28
CA HIS A 224 21.34 5.81 -4.12
C HIS A 224 22.59 6.25 -3.35
N ARG A 225 22.72 5.87 -2.07
CA ARG A 225 23.84 6.22 -1.20
C ARG A 225 24.13 7.73 -1.20
N ARG A 226 23.06 8.53 -1.11
CA ARG A 226 23.21 9.98 -1.02
C ARG A 226 23.92 10.37 0.27
N THR A 227 24.59 11.50 0.26
CA THR A 227 25.30 12.03 1.43
C THR A 227 24.40 12.06 2.66
N GLY A 228 24.88 11.48 3.77
CA GLY A 228 24.17 11.36 5.04
C GLY A 228 23.45 10.00 5.24
N TYR A 229 23.56 9.08 4.27
CA TYR A 229 22.99 7.72 4.36
C TYR A 229 24.02 6.61 4.18
N GLU A 230 25.29 6.90 4.39
CA GLU A 230 26.40 5.96 4.21
C GLU A 230 26.40 4.84 5.26
N ASP A 231 25.78 5.07 6.41
CA ASP A 231 25.63 4.13 7.52
C ASP A 231 24.51 3.08 7.28
N TRP A 232 23.70 3.25 6.24
CA TRP A 232 22.72 2.26 5.85
C TRP A 232 23.36 1.17 4.98
N TRP A 233 23.21 -0.09 5.37
CA TRP A 233 23.39 -1.19 4.44
C TRP A 233 22.17 -1.25 3.50
N ALA A 234 22.39 -1.15 2.20
CA ALA A 234 21.34 -1.12 1.19
C ALA A 234 21.54 -2.24 0.18
N ARG A 235 20.48 -2.99 -0.10
CA ARG A 235 20.45 -4.16 -0.99
C ARG A 235 19.37 -4.05 -2.05
N HIS A 236 19.74 -4.24 -3.32
CA HIS A 236 18.82 -4.52 -4.40
C HIS A 236 18.75 -6.04 -4.61
N VAL A 237 17.55 -6.61 -4.44
CA VAL A 237 17.24 -7.99 -4.79
C VAL A 237 16.68 -8.01 -6.20
N THR A 238 17.35 -8.71 -7.11
CA THR A 238 16.96 -8.77 -8.52
C THR A 238 15.85 -9.80 -8.76
N VAL A 239 15.14 -9.67 -9.89
CA VAL A 239 14.14 -10.66 -10.31
C VAL A 239 14.77 -12.03 -10.52
N THR A 240 16.00 -12.10 -11.00
CA THR A 240 16.75 -13.36 -11.21
C THR A 240 16.99 -14.08 -9.87
N GLU A 241 17.40 -13.36 -8.83
CA GLU A 241 17.55 -13.91 -7.47
C GLU A 241 16.22 -14.38 -6.89
N ALA A 242 15.14 -13.63 -7.16
CA ALA A 242 13.80 -13.99 -6.72
C ALA A 242 13.28 -15.26 -7.38
N ILE A 243 13.56 -15.45 -8.68
CA ILE A 243 13.25 -16.68 -9.41
C ILE A 243 14.07 -17.86 -8.85
N ALA A 244 15.38 -17.67 -8.69
CA ALA A 244 16.26 -18.69 -8.15
C ALA A 244 15.88 -19.14 -6.73
N ALA A 245 15.30 -18.22 -5.92
CA ALA A 245 14.76 -18.51 -4.60
C ALA A 245 13.33 -19.07 -4.62
N GLY A 246 12.74 -19.35 -5.79
CA GLY A 246 11.39 -19.90 -5.92
C GLY A 246 10.26 -18.96 -5.46
N ARG A 247 10.53 -17.65 -5.38
CA ARG A 247 9.54 -16.65 -4.93
C ARG A 247 8.71 -16.06 -6.07
N ILE A 248 9.28 -16.02 -7.27
CA ILE A 248 8.64 -15.51 -8.48
C ILE A 248 8.81 -16.56 -9.58
N SER A 249 7.76 -16.84 -10.36
CA SER A 249 7.86 -17.73 -11.51
C SER A 249 8.26 -16.97 -12.77
N THR A 250 8.92 -17.66 -13.68
CA THR A 250 9.30 -17.11 -15.00
C THR A 250 8.07 -16.75 -15.82
N GLU A 251 7.01 -17.56 -15.70
CA GLU A 251 5.73 -17.34 -16.38
C GLU A 251 5.07 -16.04 -15.94
N TRP A 252 5.12 -15.72 -14.63
CA TRP A 252 4.61 -14.46 -14.09
C TRP A 252 5.40 -13.27 -14.67
N VAL A 253 6.72 -13.33 -14.70
CA VAL A 253 7.57 -12.28 -15.27
C VAL A 253 7.22 -12.04 -16.73
N GLU A 254 7.07 -13.10 -17.52
CA GLU A 254 6.74 -13.02 -18.93
C GLU A 254 5.32 -12.49 -19.18
N GLN A 255 4.37 -12.86 -18.31
CA GLN A 255 3.02 -12.30 -18.32
C GLN A 255 3.03 -10.80 -18.02
N ARG A 256 3.79 -10.36 -17.00
CA ARG A 256 3.90 -8.93 -16.66
C ARG A 256 4.62 -8.15 -17.76
N ARG A 257 5.64 -8.72 -18.40
CA ARG A 257 6.32 -8.11 -19.53
C ARG A 257 5.36 -7.82 -20.69
N ARG A 258 4.51 -8.77 -21.02
CA ARG A 258 3.47 -8.58 -22.05
C ARG A 258 2.39 -7.59 -21.61
N GLN A 259 2.03 -7.62 -20.33
CA GLN A 259 0.95 -6.79 -19.80
C GLN A 259 1.34 -5.33 -19.63
N TRP A 260 2.55 -5.06 -19.14
CA TRP A 260 2.98 -3.70 -18.78
C TRP A 260 4.00 -3.09 -19.74
N GLY A 261 4.68 -3.93 -20.53
CA GLY A 261 5.82 -3.52 -21.34
C GLY A 261 7.09 -3.34 -20.50
N GLU A 262 8.21 -3.88 -20.99
CA GLU A 262 9.48 -3.92 -20.26
C GLU A 262 10.03 -2.54 -19.90
N GLY A 263 9.79 -1.53 -20.75
CA GLY A 263 10.23 -0.14 -20.54
C GLY A 263 9.32 0.68 -19.62
N SER A 264 8.19 0.16 -19.17
CA SER A 264 7.26 0.93 -18.32
C SER A 264 7.77 1.06 -16.88
N ALA A 265 7.46 2.19 -16.22
CA ALA A 265 7.82 2.41 -14.82
C ALA A 265 7.25 1.32 -13.90
N ILE A 266 6.03 0.84 -14.17
CA ILE A 266 5.40 -0.23 -13.39
C ILE A 266 6.18 -1.55 -13.49
N TYR A 267 6.68 -1.91 -14.68
CA TYR A 267 7.50 -3.12 -14.86
C TYR A 267 8.86 -2.97 -14.17
N GLN A 268 9.52 -1.83 -14.36
CA GLN A 268 10.79 -1.51 -13.68
C GLN A 268 10.66 -1.63 -12.16
N ASN A 269 9.62 -1.01 -11.58
CA ASN A 269 9.42 -1.04 -10.12
C ASN A 269 9.02 -2.43 -9.61
N ARG A 270 8.00 -3.06 -10.21
CA ARG A 270 7.34 -4.23 -9.62
C ARG A 270 7.96 -5.56 -10.05
N VAL A 271 8.60 -5.62 -11.22
CA VAL A 271 9.23 -6.83 -11.73
C VAL A 271 10.74 -6.79 -11.57
N LEU A 272 11.39 -5.68 -11.95
CA LEU A 272 12.85 -5.58 -11.85
C LEU A 272 13.32 -5.11 -10.47
N GLY A 273 12.44 -4.49 -9.68
CA GLY A 273 12.81 -3.90 -8.38
C GLY A 273 13.71 -2.68 -8.54
N GLU A 274 13.60 -1.96 -9.66
CA GLU A 274 14.35 -0.75 -9.97
C GLU A 274 13.54 0.50 -9.69
N PHE A 275 14.21 1.57 -9.25
CA PHE A 275 13.60 2.89 -9.26
C PHE A 275 13.40 3.33 -10.71
N ALA A 276 12.22 3.80 -11.03
CA ALA A 276 11.92 4.30 -12.35
C ALA A 276 11.29 5.69 -12.25
N VAL A 277 11.79 6.58 -13.10
CA VAL A 277 11.12 7.84 -13.36
C VAL A 277 9.91 7.50 -14.23
N GLU A 278 8.72 7.87 -13.78
CA GLU A 278 7.58 7.84 -14.66
C GLU A 278 7.87 8.72 -15.89
N ASP A 279 7.36 8.30 -17.02
CA ASP A 279 7.38 9.18 -18.19
C ASP A 279 6.67 10.49 -17.77
N ALA A 280 7.37 11.60 -17.87
CA ALA A 280 6.80 12.91 -17.54
C ALA A 280 5.54 13.22 -18.34
N GLN A 281 5.27 12.44 -19.38
CA GLN A 281 4.09 12.51 -20.23
C GLN A 281 3.00 11.48 -19.87
N SER A 282 3.18 10.65 -18.81
CA SER A 282 2.10 9.78 -18.34
C SER A 282 0.89 10.61 -17.92
N VAL A 283 -0.31 10.25 -18.41
CA VAL A 283 -1.53 11.00 -18.07
C VAL A 283 -1.78 10.92 -16.57
N ILE A 284 -1.68 9.74 -15.96
CA ILE A 284 -1.97 9.53 -14.54
C ILE A 284 -0.73 8.92 -13.87
N PRO A 285 -0.12 9.60 -12.89
CA PRO A 285 1.00 9.05 -12.13
C PRO A 285 0.63 7.80 -11.34
N ILE A 286 1.54 6.81 -11.30
CA ILE A 286 1.33 5.52 -10.60
C ILE A 286 1.00 5.73 -9.11
N ALA A 287 1.67 6.66 -8.45
CA ALA A 287 1.45 6.95 -7.03
C ALA A 287 0.01 7.42 -6.74
N TRP A 288 -0.63 8.11 -7.69
CA TRP A 288 -2.01 8.58 -7.54
C TRP A 288 -3.02 7.44 -7.65
N VAL A 289 -2.77 6.49 -8.54
CA VAL A 289 -3.58 5.27 -8.69
C VAL A 289 -3.41 4.37 -7.47
N GLU A 290 -2.19 4.17 -6.98
CA GLU A 290 -1.91 3.41 -5.75
C GLU A 290 -2.62 4.02 -4.53
N ALA A 291 -2.62 5.35 -4.40
CA ALA A 291 -3.35 6.05 -3.34
C ALA A 291 -4.87 5.87 -3.47
N ALA A 292 -5.43 5.85 -4.69
CA ALA A 292 -6.85 5.58 -4.92
C ALA A 292 -7.22 4.12 -4.57
N MET A 293 -6.34 3.16 -4.85
CA MET A 293 -6.53 1.76 -4.45
C MET A 293 -6.49 1.59 -2.93
N GLU A 294 -5.68 2.39 -2.25
CA GLU A 294 -5.66 2.41 -0.79
C GLU A 294 -6.95 2.99 -0.21
N ARG A 295 -7.47 4.09 -0.77
CA ARG A 295 -8.78 4.62 -0.38
C ARG A 295 -9.90 3.59 -0.54
N TRP A 296 -9.87 2.82 -1.62
CA TRP A 296 -10.85 1.75 -1.86
C TRP A 296 -10.83 0.68 -0.75
N ARG A 297 -9.65 0.26 -0.30
CA ARG A 297 -9.52 -0.71 0.81
C ARG A 297 -10.11 -0.17 2.12
N MET A 298 -10.07 1.15 2.31
CA MET A 298 -10.63 1.79 3.51
C MET A 298 -12.15 1.84 3.52
N LEU A 299 -12.81 1.72 2.37
CA LEU A 299 -14.27 1.74 2.27
C LEU A 299 -14.92 0.50 2.89
N ASP A 300 -14.19 -0.63 2.99
CA ASP A 300 -14.65 -1.90 3.56
C ASP A 300 -16.05 -2.33 3.08
N GLY A 301 -16.34 -2.10 1.79
CA GLY A 301 -17.63 -2.37 1.16
C GLY A 301 -18.73 -1.34 1.41
N GLY A 302 -18.47 -0.28 2.17
CA GLY A 302 -19.40 0.83 2.41
C GLY A 302 -19.46 1.82 1.24
N TYR A 303 -20.12 1.44 0.15
CA TYR A 303 -20.23 2.31 -1.02
C TYR A 303 -21.40 3.30 -0.91
N ALA A 304 -21.19 4.49 -1.48
CA ALA A 304 -22.27 5.45 -1.73
C ALA A 304 -23.29 4.90 -2.74
N PRO A 305 -24.42 5.60 -3.00
CA PRO A 305 -25.38 5.18 -4.02
C PRO A 305 -24.76 5.02 -5.41
N PHE A 306 -25.33 4.10 -6.20
CA PHE A 306 -24.92 3.86 -7.59
C PHE A 306 -25.12 5.10 -8.45
N VAL A 307 -24.12 5.42 -9.26
CA VAL A 307 -24.13 6.58 -10.17
C VAL A 307 -24.28 6.13 -11.61
N ASN A 308 -23.37 5.28 -12.07
CA ASN A 308 -23.37 4.80 -13.45
C ASN A 308 -22.52 3.53 -13.62
N VAL A 309 -22.59 2.98 -14.83
CA VAL A 309 -21.66 1.97 -15.31
C VAL A 309 -20.96 2.45 -16.57
N GLY A 310 -19.62 2.57 -16.52
CA GLY A 310 -18.79 2.81 -17.70
C GLY A 310 -18.62 1.52 -18.49
N VAL A 311 -18.83 1.58 -19.81
CA VAL A 311 -18.89 0.40 -20.69
C VAL A 311 -17.92 0.55 -21.84
N ASP A 312 -16.82 -0.19 -21.82
CA ASP A 312 -15.93 -0.33 -22.96
C ASP A 312 -16.29 -1.61 -23.74
N VAL A 313 -16.80 -1.44 -24.96
CA VAL A 313 -17.31 -2.55 -25.76
C VAL A 313 -16.23 -3.07 -26.71
N ALA A 314 -15.91 -4.38 -26.61
CA ALA A 314 -14.96 -5.04 -27.51
C ALA A 314 -15.41 -5.00 -28.97
N ARG A 315 -14.45 -4.78 -29.90
CA ARG A 315 -14.74 -4.81 -31.33
C ARG A 315 -14.78 -6.23 -31.89
N PHE A 316 -13.67 -6.89 -32.00
CA PHE A 316 -13.55 -8.27 -32.50
C PHE A 316 -12.19 -8.85 -32.05
N GLY A 317 -12.11 -10.16 -31.87
CA GLY A 317 -10.85 -10.86 -31.62
C GLY A 317 -10.50 -11.05 -30.15
N GLU A 318 -9.36 -10.53 -29.72
CA GLU A 318 -8.83 -10.71 -28.36
C GLU A 318 -9.28 -9.62 -27.35
N ASP A 319 -9.98 -8.58 -27.83
CA ASP A 319 -10.47 -7.50 -27.00
C ASP A 319 -11.59 -7.96 -26.08
N ARG A 320 -11.69 -7.32 -24.92
CA ARG A 320 -12.65 -7.66 -23.87
C ARG A 320 -13.62 -6.52 -23.61
N THR A 321 -14.89 -6.84 -23.46
CA THR A 321 -15.88 -5.90 -22.96
C THR A 321 -15.70 -5.74 -21.45
N VAL A 322 -15.57 -4.52 -20.97
CA VAL A 322 -15.40 -4.21 -19.55
C VAL A 322 -16.50 -3.26 -19.07
N LEU A 323 -17.07 -3.63 -17.91
CA LEU A 323 -18.06 -2.83 -17.20
C LEU A 323 -17.46 -2.33 -15.90
N ALA A 324 -17.38 -1.01 -15.70
CA ALA A 324 -16.91 -0.38 -14.46
C ALA A 324 -18.11 0.21 -13.70
N LEU A 325 -18.45 -0.37 -12.56
CA LEU A 325 -19.58 0.04 -11.73
C LEU A 325 -19.16 1.16 -10.77
N ARG A 326 -19.72 2.35 -10.92
CA ARG A 326 -19.42 3.51 -10.10
C ARG A 326 -20.50 3.78 -9.04
N HIS A 327 -20.06 3.87 -7.79
CA HIS A 327 -20.85 4.25 -6.62
C HIS A 327 -20.24 5.49 -5.96
N GLY A 328 -20.89 6.65 -6.05
CA GLY A 328 -20.28 7.92 -5.67
C GLY A 328 -18.96 8.14 -6.41
N ASP A 329 -17.85 8.27 -5.68
CA ASP A 329 -16.51 8.39 -6.25
C ASP A 329 -15.70 7.07 -6.22
N ALA A 330 -16.36 5.93 -5.97
CA ALA A 330 -15.70 4.64 -5.96
C ALA A 330 -16.10 3.77 -7.16
N ILE A 331 -15.14 3.08 -7.76
CA ILE A 331 -15.42 1.93 -8.62
C ILE A 331 -15.57 0.70 -7.71
N SER A 332 -16.79 0.23 -7.54
CA SER A 332 -17.08 -0.88 -6.63
C SER A 332 -16.75 -2.25 -7.23
N ASP A 333 -16.88 -2.39 -8.55
CA ASP A 333 -16.70 -3.67 -9.27
C ASP A 333 -16.23 -3.42 -10.71
N LEU A 334 -15.42 -4.38 -11.23
CA LEU A 334 -14.98 -4.43 -12.62
C LEU A 334 -15.35 -5.81 -13.18
N ARG A 335 -16.24 -5.82 -14.16
CA ARG A 335 -16.67 -7.05 -14.83
C ARG A 335 -16.09 -7.15 -16.23
N VAL A 336 -15.41 -8.24 -16.50
CA VAL A 336 -14.71 -8.47 -17.76
C VAL A 336 -15.35 -9.63 -18.49
N TYR A 337 -15.72 -9.42 -19.74
CA TYR A 337 -16.33 -10.41 -20.62
C TYR A 337 -15.49 -10.59 -21.87
N VAL A 338 -15.10 -11.82 -22.16
CA VAL A 338 -14.32 -12.18 -23.34
C VAL A 338 -15.27 -12.58 -24.45
N LYS A 339 -15.11 -12.00 -25.64
CA LYS A 339 -15.90 -12.31 -26.85
C LYS A 339 -17.43 -12.14 -26.68
N ALA A 340 -17.87 -11.21 -25.83
CA ALA A 340 -19.28 -10.93 -25.67
C ALA A 340 -19.85 -10.23 -26.90
N GLU A 341 -21.00 -10.72 -27.40
CA GLU A 341 -21.77 -10.03 -28.44
C GLU A 341 -22.47 -8.78 -27.88
N THR A 342 -22.85 -7.84 -28.76
CA THR A 342 -23.54 -6.60 -28.35
C THR A 342 -24.86 -6.88 -27.61
N THR A 343 -25.60 -7.92 -28.01
CA THR A 343 -26.84 -8.34 -27.33
C THR A 343 -26.57 -8.88 -25.92
N GLU A 344 -25.49 -9.62 -25.74
CA GLU A 344 -25.08 -10.16 -24.45
C GLU A 344 -24.58 -9.03 -23.55
N THR A 345 -23.75 -8.13 -24.07
CA THR A 345 -23.32 -6.91 -23.38
C THR A 345 -24.50 -6.07 -22.93
N THR A 346 -25.49 -5.85 -23.82
CA THR A 346 -26.73 -5.15 -23.47
C THR A 346 -27.50 -5.87 -22.36
N GLY A 347 -27.51 -7.21 -22.37
CA GLY A 347 -28.12 -8.04 -21.31
C GLY A 347 -27.48 -7.79 -19.95
N HIS A 348 -26.14 -7.81 -19.88
CA HIS A 348 -25.37 -7.56 -18.64
C HIS A 348 -25.62 -6.14 -18.10
N VAL A 349 -25.52 -5.11 -18.97
CA VAL A 349 -25.77 -3.71 -18.57
C VAL A 349 -27.21 -3.52 -18.11
N SER A 350 -28.19 -4.13 -18.83
CA SER A 350 -29.61 -4.09 -18.42
C SER A 350 -29.84 -4.68 -17.02
N GLY A 351 -29.17 -5.79 -16.70
CA GLY A 351 -29.22 -6.40 -15.37
C GLY A 351 -28.71 -5.46 -14.28
N ILE A 352 -27.57 -4.79 -14.54
CA ILE A 352 -26.98 -3.81 -13.60
C ILE A 352 -27.93 -2.63 -13.37
N LEU A 353 -28.43 -2.01 -14.44
CA LEU A 353 -29.31 -0.84 -14.34
C LEU A 353 -30.65 -1.16 -13.64
N ARG A 354 -31.20 -2.35 -13.85
CA ARG A 354 -32.43 -2.78 -13.15
C ARG A 354 -32.21 -3.05 -11.67
N ALA A 355 -31.03 -3.56 -11.31
CA ALA A 355 -30.65 -3.79 -9.91
C ALA A 355 -30.33 -2.49 -9.16
N ASN A 356 -29.90 -1.44 -9.89
CA ASN A 356 -29.42 -0.16 -9.33
C ASN A 356 -30.20 1.00 -9.94
N ARG A 357 -31.42 1.23 -9.47
CA ARG A 357 -32.28 2.31 -9.96
C ARG A 357 -31.65 3.70 -9.72
N GLY A 358 -31.90 4.62 -10.62
CA GLY A 358 -31.41 6.00 -10.56
C GLY A 358 -30.04 6.23 -11.23
N GLY A 359 -29.37 5.16 -11.71
CA GLY A 359 -28.13 5.29 -12.46
C GLY A 359 -28.34 5.12 -13.98
N HIS A 360 -27.26 5.30 -14.74
CA HIS A 360 -27.25 5.20 -16.20
C HIS A 360 -25.99 4.44 -16.70
N ALA A 361 -26.01 4.01 -17.96
CA ALA A 361 -24.83 3.49 -18.62
C ALA A 361 -24.12 4.61 -19.40
N VAL A 362 -22.78 4.63 -19.39
CA VAL A 362 -21.95 5.48 -20.25
C VAL A 362 -21.18 4.56 -21.17
N VAL A 363 -21.52 4.55 -22.45
CA VAL A 363 -21.02 3.57 -23.43
C VAL A 363 -20.22 4.28 -24.52
N ASP A 364 -18.96 3.84 -24.77
CA ASP A 364 -18.19 4.34 -25.90
C ASP A 364 -18.83 3.88 -27.21
N VAL A 365 -19.33 4.86 -27.99
CA VAL A 365 -20.00 4.58 -29.26
C VAL A 365 -19.05 4.51 -30.45
N VAL A 366 -17.74 4.67 -30.26
CA VAL A 366 -16.75 4.49 -31.31
C VAL A 366 -16.62 3.01 -31.63
N GLY A 367 -17.43 2.50 -32.55
CA GLY A 367 -17.46 1.10 -32.98
C GLY A 367 -18.78 0.41 -32.62
N LEU A 368 -18.73 -0.71 -31.92
CA LEU A 368 -19.90 -1.55 -31.63
C LEU A 368 -20.82 -1.02 -30.54
N GLY A 369 -20.35 -0.10 -29.70
CA GLY A 369 -21.11 0.41 -28.57
C GLY A 369 -22.37 1.22 -28.95
N ALA A 370 -22.44 1.78 -30.16
CA ALA A 370 -23.68 2.44 -30.64
C ALA A 370 -24.87 1.46 -30.60
N GLY A 371 -24.68 0.22 -31.07
CA GLY A 371 -25.73 -0.80 -31.00
C GLY A 371 -26.16 -1.18 -29.58
N VAL A 372 -25.25 -1.10 -28.61
CA VAL A 372 -25.57 -1.32 -27.19
C VAL A 372 -26.44 -0.17 -26.64
N VAL A 373 -26.10 1.08 -26.97
CA VAL A 373 -26.89 2.25 -26.57
C VAL A 373 -28.31 2.18 -27.15
N ASP A 374 -28.45 1.86 -28.45
CA ASP A 374 -29.75 1.76 -29.11
C ASP A 374 -30.62 0.68 -28.44
N GLN A 375 -30.06 -0.51 -28.21
CA GLN A 375 -30.77 -1.60 -27.54
C GLN A 375 -31.15 -1.30 -26.08
N LEU A 376 -30.32 -0.54 -25.35
CA LEU A 376 -30.65 -0.10 -23.98
C LEU A 376 -31.82 0.90 -24.01
N ARG A 377 -31.78 1.88 -24.93
CA ARG A 377 -32.84 2.86 -25.09
C ARG A 377 -34.17 2.23 -25.52
N GLU A 378 -34.14 1.26 -26.46
CA GLU A 378 -35.33 0.48 -26.83
C GLU A 378 -35.94 -0.27 -25.63
N ARG A 379 -35.14 -0.69 -24.67
CA ARG A 379 -35.58 -1.34 -23.42
C ARG A 379 -36.03 -0.35 -22.34
N GLY A 380 -36.06 0.95 -22.63
CA GLY A 380 -36.39 2.00 -21.67
C GLY A 380 -35.37 2.19 -20.58
N LEU A 381 -34.08 1.88 -20.84
CA LEU A 381 -32.99 2.00 -19.87
C LEU A 381 -32.12 3.23 -20.19
N PRO A 382 -31.71 4.01 -19.19
CA PRO A 382 -30.92 5.23 -19.38
C PRO A 382 -29.50 4.89 -19.87
N ALA A 383 -29.17 5.37 -21.06
CA ALA A 383 -27.84 5.17 -21.66
C ALA A 383 -27.35 6.45 -22.34
N VAL A 384 -26.15 6.86 -21.96
CA VAL A 384 -25.39 7.98 -22.50
C VAL A 384 -24.43 7.47 -23.56
N ALA A 385 -24.47 8.07 -24.74
CA ALA A 385 -23.58 7.78 -25.85
C ALA A 385 -22.28 8.60 -25.72
N PHE A 386 -21.20 8.00 -25.24
CA PHE A 386 -19.91 8.65 -25.13
C PHE A 386 -19.13 8.53 -26.44
N ASN A 387 -19.06 9.60 -27.23
CA ASN A 387 -18.23 9.64 -28.44
C ASN A 387 -16.79 10.10 -28.10
N ALA A 388 -15.89 9.16 -27.85
CA ALA A 388 -14.51 9.43 -27.50
C ALA A 388 -13.75 10.31 -28.53
N ALA A 389 -14.09 10.22 -29.81
CA ALA A 389 -13.49 11.00 -30.88
C ALA A 389 -14.11 12.40 -31.05
N GLY A 390 -15.26 12.65 -30.44
CA GLY A 390 -15.99 13.91 -30.51
C GLY A 390 -15.18 15.10 -29.99
N ARG A 391 -15.56 16.30 -30.43
CA ARG A 391 -14.97 17.54 -29.90
C ARG A 391 -15.36 17.71 -28.43
N SER A 392 -14.43 18.21 -27.62
CA SER A 392 -14.71 18.65 -26.26
C SER A 392 -14.61 20.17 -26.14
N GLU A 393 -15.54 20.77 -25.41
CA GLU A 393 -15.53 22.18 -25.02
C GLU A 393 -15.04 22.36 -23.56
N HIS A 394 -14.84 21.27 -22.84
CA HIS A 394 -14.28 21.30 -21.49
C HIS A 394 -12.86 21.86 -21.47
N ARG A 395 -12.50 22.42 -20.33
CA ARG A 395 -11.16 22.91 -20.01
C ARG A 395 -10.64 22.15 -18.80
N ASP A 396 -9.32 22.16 -18.64
CA ASP A 396 -8.71 21.68 -17.42
C ASP A 396 -9.13 22.52 -16.21
N ARG A 397 -8.81 22.09 -15.03
CA ARG A 397 -9.16 22.77 -13.76
C ARG A 397 -8.64 24.21 -13.69
N SER A 398 -7.51 24.53 -14.35
CA SER A 398 -6.98 25.89 -14.42
C SER A 398 -7.83 26.80 -15.31
N GLY A 399 -8.63 26.24 -16.22
CA GLY A 399 -9.36 26.95 -17.23
C GLY A 399 -8.53 27.40 -18.45
N GLU A 400 -7.23 27.02 -18.48
CA GLU A 400 -6.29 27.46 -19.52
C GLU A 400 -6.17 26.49 -20.68
N LEU A 401 -6.14 25.18 -20.38
CA LEU A 401 -5.90 24.15 -21.38
C LEU A 401 -7.22 23.62 -21.96
N LEU A 402 -7.23 23.38 -23.26
CA LEU A 402 -8.31 22.73 -23.99
C LEU A 402 -7.92 21.29 -24.34
N PHE A 403 -8.88 20.47 -24.72
CA PHE A 403 -8.66 19.09 -25.12
C PHE A 403 -8.85 18.89 -26.63
N ALA A 404 -8.11 17.96 -27.21
CA ALA A 404 -8.22 17.65 -28.62
C ALA A 404 -9.53 16.93 -28.96
N ASN A 405 -10.01 16.09 -28.04
CA ASN A 405 -11.25 15.32 -28.15
C ASN A 405 -11.80 14.95 -26.76
N ARG A 406 -12.98 14.33 -26.73
CA ARG A 406 -13.64 13.91 -25.49
C ARG A 406 -12.87 12.83 -24.73
N ARG A 407 -12.13 11.95 -25.43
CA ARG A 407 -11.23 10.99 -24.78
C ARG A 407 -10.17 11.71 -23.94
N ALA A 408 -9.51 12.71 -24.52
CA ALA A 408 -8.49 13.48 -23.81
C ALA A 408 -9.09 14.20 -22.59
N ALA A 409 -10.27 14.78 -22.70
CA ALA A 409 -10.97 15.43 -21.60
C ALA A 409 -11.32 14.43 -20.48
N ALA A 410 -11.83 13.25 -20.81
CA ALA A 410 -12.22 12.24 -19.84
C ALA A 410 -11.00 11.69 -19.06
N TRP A 411 -9.89 11.37 -19.76
CA TRP A 411 -8.64 10.93 -19.13
C TRP A 411 -8.05 12.01 -18.21
N TRP A 412 -8.11 13.27 -18.66
CA TRP A 412 -7.59 14.38 -17.86
C TRP A 412 -8.48 14.69 -16.65
N ASN A 413 -9.80 14.56 -16.80
CA ASN A 413 -10.72 14.68 -15.67
C ASN A 413 -10.40 13.66 -14.57
N LEU A 414 -10.22 12.38 -14.93
CA LEU A 414 -9.85 11.37 -13.95
C LEU A 414 -8.48 11.67 -13.31
N ARG A 415 -7.50 12.15 -14.09
CA ARG A 415 -6.21 12.63 -13.57
C ARG A 415 -6.43 13.71 -12.49
N GLU A 416 -7.24 14.73 -12.77
CA GLU A 416 -7.48 15.82 -11.83
C GLU A 416 -8.25 15.39 -10.59
N MET A 417 -9.14 14.41 -10.72
CA MET A 417 -9.86 13.82 -9.58
C MET A 417 -8.95 12.94 -8.69
N LEU A 418 -7.83 12.47 -9.22
CA LEU A 418 -6.83 11.67 -8.50
C LEU A 418 -5.70 12.52 -7.89
N ASP A 419 -5.59 13.80 -8.25
CA ASP A 419 -4.49 14.68 -7.85
C ASP A 419 -4.46 14.91 -6.33
N PRO A 420 -3.39 14.49 -5.63
CA PRO A 420 -3.26 14.66 -4.18
C PRO A 420 -3.24 16.12 -3.72
N GLY A 421 -2.95 17.07 -4.62
CA GLY A 421 -2.99 18.50 -4.31
C GLY A 421 -4.41 19.04 -4.06
N PHE A 422 -5.47 18.26 -4.34
CA PHE A 422 -6.86 18.70 -4.27
C PHE A 422 -7.77 17.77 -3.45
N ASP A 423 -7.23 17.10 -2.46
CA ASP A 423 -7.93 16.21 -1.53
C ASP A 423 -8.82 15.16 -2.24
N PRO A 424 -8.23 14.24 -3.01
CA PRO A 424 -8.93 13.33 -3.89
C PRO A 424 -9.79 12.32 -3.14
N THR A 425 -11.03 12.12 -3.60
CA THR A 425 -12.00 11.17 -3.05
C THR A 425 -12.12 9.88 -3.86
N VAL A 426 -11.62 9.86 -5.11
CA VAL A 426 -11.72 8.69 -6.00
C VAL A 426 -11.08 7.46 -5.38
N ALA A 427 -11.83 6.36 -5.35
CA ALA A 427 -11.40 5.05 -4.85
C ALA A 427 -11.49 3.99 -5.95
N LEU A 428 -10.39 3.27 -6.18
CA LEU A 428 -10.26 2.29 -7.27
C LEU A 428 -9.94 0.90 -6.71
N PRO A 429 -10.54 -0.19 -7.24
CA PRO A 429 -10.26 -1.53 -6.77
C PRO A 429 -8.77 -1.89 -6.97
N PRO A 430 -8.17 -2.67 -6.06
CA PRO A 430 -6.77 -3.06 -6.13
C PRO A 430 -6.53 -4.14 -7.20
N ASP A 431 -6.60 -3.74 -8.46
CA ASP A 431 -6.44 -4.56 -9.65
C ASP A 431 -5.17 -4.13 -10.40
N GLU A 432 -4.21 -5.05 -10.54
CA GLU A 432 -2.91 -4.81 -11.17
C GLU A 432 -3.01 -4.47 -12.66
N GLU A 433 -4.02 -5.02 -13.35
CA GLU A 433 -4.24 -4.72 -14.76
C GLU A 433 -4.83 -3.32 -14.92
N LEU A 434 -5.79 -2.94 -14.08
CA LEU A 434 -6.32 -1.58 -14.03
C LEU A 434 -5.21 -0.56 -13.75
N LEU A 435 -4.34 -0.85 -12.79
CA LEU A 435 -3.20 0.02 -12.51
C LEU A 435 -2.36 0.23 -13.79
N GLY A 436 -1.99 -0.88 -14.47
CA GLY A 436 -1.24 -0.82 -15.71
C GLY A 436 -1.95 -0.03 -16.81
N ASP A 437 -3.28 -0.21 -16.94
CA ASP A 437 -4.09 0.49 -17.92
C ASP A 437 -4.14 2.01 -17.68
N LEU A 438 -4.25 2.43 -16.42
CA LEU A 438 -4.37 3.85 -16.06
C LEU A 438 -3.06 4.62 -16.16
N VAL A 439 -1.91 3.98 -15.90
CA VAL A 439 -0.59 4.66 -15.94
C VAL A 439 0.06 4.63 -17.32
N THR A 440 -0.45 3.82 -18.22
CA THR A 440 0.15 3.59 -19.53
C THR A 440 -0.02 4.74 -20.53
N PRO A 441 -1.21 5.37 -20.68
CA PRO A 441 -1.41 6.39 -21.69
C PRO A 441 -0.55 7.62 -21.48
N LEU A 442 0.05 8.10 -22.57
CA LEU A 442 0.85 9.30 -22.58
C LEU A 442 0.04 10.50 -23.09
N TYR A 443 0.38 11.69 -22.63
CA TYR A 443 -0.19 12.92 -23.16
C TYR A 443 0.87 13.82 -23.78
N ARG A 444 0.42 14.70 -24.63
CA ARG A 444 1.24 15.80 -25.17
C ARG A 444 0.38 17.06 -25.34
N VAL A 445 1.02 18.20 -25.26
CA VAL A 445 0.38 19.46 -25.61
C VAL A 445 0.67 19.74 -27.09
N ALA A 446 -0.35 19.75 -27.91
CA ALA A 446 -0.24 20.04 -29.34
C ALA A 446 0.05 21.52 -29.59
N SER A 447 0.52 21.86 -30.79
CA SER A 447 0.91 23.21 -31.20
C SER A 447 -0.20 24.29 -31.08
N GLY A 448 -1.43 23.93 -30.76
CA GLY A 448 -2.55 24.85 -30.48
C GLY A 448 -2.92 24.94 -29.01
N GLY A 449 -2.05 24.50 -28.06
CA GLY A 449 -2.33 24.53 -26.63
C GLY A 449 -3.39 23.49 -26.18
N ARG A 450 -3.65 22.47 -27.02
CA ARG A 450 -4.62 21.40 -26.70
C ARG A 450 -3.92 20.17 -26.18
N ILE A 451 -4.44 19.62 -25.11
CA ILE A 451 -4.00 18.32 -24.58
C ILE A 451 -4.53 17.21 -25.50
N THR A 452 -3.62 16.34 -25.91
CA THR A 452 -3.93 15.08 -26.61
C THR A 452 -3.50 13.91 -25.75
N VAL A 453 -4.32 12.87 -25.65
CA VAL A 453 -4.00 11.61 -24.98
C VAL A 453 -3.79 10.54 -26.05
N GLU A 454 -2.77 9.71 -25.85
CA GLU A 454 -2.41 8.60 -26.75
C GLU A 454 -3.64 7.73 -27.10
N GLY A 455 -3.80 7.42 -28.38
CA GLY A 455 -4.92 6.62 -28.85
C GLY A 455 -4.80 5.13 -28.50
N LYS A 456 -5.94 4.41 -28.44
CA LYS A 456 -5.96 2.96 -28.18
C LYS A 456 -5.07 2.19 -29.16
N ASP A 457 -5.08 2.54 -30.45
CA ASP A 457 -4.29 1.86 -31.48
C ASP A 457 -2.79 2.08 -31.30
N ASP A 458 -2.36 3.25 -30.83
CA ASP A 458 -0.96 3.53 -30.57
C ASP A 458 -0.47 2.81 -29.30
N ILE A 459 -1.30 2.79 -28.24
CA ILE A 459 -1.07 2.01 -27.04
C ILE A 459 -0.95 0.52 -27.41
N ARG A 460 -1.88 0.00 -28.24
CA ARG A 460 -1.86 -1.39 -28.67
C ARG A 460 -0.59 -1.74 -29.46
N LYS A 461 -0.12 -0.87 -30.38
CA LYS A 461 1.15 -1.06 -31.09
C LYS A 461 2.34 -1.13 -30.14
N ARG A 462 2.32 -0.30 -29.08
CA ARG A 462 3.41 -0.20 -28.10
C ARG A 462 3.41 -1.33 -27.08
N LEU A 463 2.22 -1.76 -26.59
CA LEU A 463 2.07 -2.76 -25.52
C LEU A 463 1.61 -4.13 -26.00
N GLY A 464 1.12 -4.26 -27.24
CA GLY A 464 0.51 -5.49 -27.74
C GLY A 464 -0.92 -5.75 -27.23
N ARG A 465 -1.51 -4.86 -26.43
CA ARG A 465 -2.86 -4.95 -25.89
C ARG A 465 -3.53 -3.58 -25.70
N SER A 466 -4.83 -3.59 -25.51
CA SER A 466 -5.66 -2.41 -25.23
C SER A 466 -5.74 -2.13 -23.71
N THR A 467 -6.21 -0.95 -23.34
CA THR A 467 -6.42 -0.47 -21.95
C THR A 467 -7.88 -0.58 -21.52
N ASP A 468 -8.50 -1.75 -21.73
CA ASP A 468 -9.96 -1.93 -21.63
C ASP A 468 -10.54 -1.59 -20.25
N LYS A 469 -9.85 -2.01 -19.15
CA LYS A 469 -10.28 -1.67 -17.78
C LYS A 469 -10.12 -0.17 -17.50
N GLY A 470 -9.01 0.41 -17.92
CA GLY A 470 -8.74 1.84 -17.78
C GLY A 470 -9.77 2.69 -18.53
N ASP A 471 -10.08 2.33 -19.77
CA ASP A 471 -11.06 3.04 -20.59
C ASP A 471 -12.48 2.95 -20.01
N ALA A 472 -12.92 1.79 -19.51
CA ALA A 472 -14.20 1.64 -18.83
C ALA A 472 -14.29 2.50 -17.55
N VAL A 473 -13.22 2.56 -16.76
CA VAL A 473 -13.16 3.43 -15.58
C VAL A 473 -13.20 4.91 -15.98
N VAL A 474 -12.42 5.32 -16.97
CA VAL A 474 -12.41 6.70 -17.46
C VAL A 474 -13.80 7.13 -17.96
N GLN A 475 -14.52 6.23 -18.64
CA GLN A 475 -15.91 6.50 -19.08
C GLN A 475 -16.86 6.66 -17.89
N ALA A 476 -16.72 5.88 -16.83
CA ALA A 476 -17.53 6.02 -15.62
C ALA A 476 -17.34 7.38 -14.92
N PHE A 477 -16.20 8.04 -15.14
CA PHE A 477 -15.91 9.39 -14.64
C PHE A 477 -15.92 10.47 -15.74
N ALA A 478 -16.35 10.14 -16.97
CA ALA A 478 -16.35 11.09 -18.06
C ALA A 478 -17.26 12.28 -17.78
N LEU A 479 -16.81 13.44 -18.23
CA LEU A 479 -17.62 14.65 -18.21
C LEU A 479 -18.77 14.54 -19.23
N SER A 480 -19.97 14.92 -18.81
CA SER A 480 -21.16 14.90 -19.65
C SER A 480 -21.26 16.17 -20.48
N GLU A 481 -21.65 16.03 -21.75
CA GLU A 481 -22.02 17.13 -22.62
C GLU A 481 -23.56 17.17 -22.75
N PRO A 482 -24.19 18.34 -23.02
CA PRO A 482 -25.63 18.44 -23.16
C PRO A 482 -26.21 17.44 -24.18
N GLU A 483 -25.51 17.23 -25.28
CA GLU A 483 -25.88 16.30 -26.35
C GLU A 483 -25.94 14.83 -25.91
N ASP A 484 -25.25 14.47 -24.84
CA ASP A 484 -25.18 13.09 -24.31
C ASP A 484 -26.53 12.63 -23.75
N TYR A 485 -27.35 13.57 -23.32
CA TYR A 485 -28.66 13.31 -22.72
C TYR A 485 -29.83 13.39 -23.72
N GLU A 486 -29.58 13.70 -25.01
CA GLU A 486 -30.61 13.61 -26.01
C GLU A 486 -31.16 12.17 -26.11
N GLY A 487 -32.45 12.00 -25.80
CA GLY A 487 -33.13 10.71 -25.78
C GLY A 487 -32.83 9.82 -24.56
N VAL A 488 -32.14 10.33 -23.55
CA VAL A 488 -31.96 9.61 -22.28
C VAL A 488 -33.25 9.67 -21.47
N ILE A 489 -33.77 8.52 -21.10
CA ILE A 489 -34.90 8.41 -20.17
C ILE A 489 -34.35 8.68 -18.76
N VAL A 490 -34.70 9.82 -18.21
CA VAL A 490 -34.45 10.13 -16.78
C VAL A 490 -35.57 9.47 -16.00
N TRP A 491 -35.20 8.69 -14.96
CA TRP A 491 -36.16 8.17 -14.00
C TRP A 491 -36.73 9.35 -13.21
N ASP A 492 -37.93 9.86 -13.59
CA ASP A 492 -38.65 10.82 -12.77
C ASP A 492 -39.10 10.12 -11.48
N GLU A 493 -38.64 10.64 -10.36
CA GLU A 493 -38.96 10.41 -8.95
C GLU A 493 -38.93 8.94 -8.41
N PRO A 494 -38.54 8.74 -7.15
CA PRO A 494 -38.69 7.44 -6.50
C PRO A 494 -40.18 7.11 -6.43
N VAL A 495 -40.59 6.00 -7.06
CA VAL A 495 -41.94 5.45 -6.87
C VAL A 495 -42.03 5.10 -5.40
N ASP A 496 -42.82 5.87 -4.65
CA ASP A 496 -43.21 5.60 -3.29
C ASP A 496 -43.89 4.21 -3.28
N ILE A 497 -43.16 3.18 -2.90
CA ILE A 497 -43.74 1.87 -2.65
C ILE A 497 -44.35 2.00 -1.26
N ALA A 498 -45.62 2.42 -1.22
CA ALA A 498 -46.42 2.27 -0.03
C ALA A 498 -46.34 0.81 0.44
N PRO A 499 -46.07 0.51 1.70
CA PRO A 499 -46.12 -0.85 2.23
C PRO A 499 -47.57 -1.30 2.20
N GLY A 500 -47.93 -2.09 1.20
CA GLY A 500 -49.23 -2.68 1.03
C GLY A 500 -49.17 -4.15 1.39
N PHE A 501 -49.72 -4.50 2.60
CA PHE A 501 -50.22 -5.78 3.10
C PHE A 501 -49.31 -6.98 3.07
#